data_8fdb99bb28c69aa18f90ce380e092785
#
_entry.id   8fdb99bb28c69aa18f90ce380e092785
#
_cell.length_a   1.000
_cell.length_b   1.000
_cell.length_c   1.000
_cell.angle_alpha   90.00
_cell.angle_beta   90.00
_cell.angle_gamma   90.00
#
_symmetry.space_group_name_H-M   'P 1'
#
loop_
_entity.id
_entity.type
_entity.pdbx_description
1 polymer ?
#
loop_
_entity_poly.entity_id
_entity_poly.type
_entity_poly.pdbx_seq_one_letter_code
_entity_poly.pdbx_strand_id
1 'polypeptide(L)'
;MLKSLITLTAVCALAASTPLALADPSDEPSPVQPVADGPPPDNGLVGSEDPGVVKTPDGWTLTVGAKDETQLPIPPLTTATSSREYLAGGTFTGSAKGGGTKLSGGTLEAGYQIGCGISLNTVKLNGSIGLSASLNAGITAAGVPSLGPGLSMPIQGQIEVHPQPGEVINVSVDKKKYKGSEVRITLKDVHIKIDGCIGQSFLRSYAVLTSSSKDNDDIVAYYGVTKTV
;
A
#
# COMPACT_ATOMS: atom_id res chain seq x y z
N MET A 1 68.19 -46.68 -24.15
CA MET A 1 69.08 -46.22 -23.09
C MET A 1 68.18 -45.43 -22.12
N LEU A 2 67.64 -46.09 -21.17
CA LEU A 2 68.10 -46.47 -19.82
C LEU A 2 68.46 -45.25 -18.96
N LYS A 3 67.67 -45.03 -17.93
CA LYS A 3 67.89 -44.76 -16.51
C LYS A 3 66.79 -43.80 -16.01
N SER A 4 65.88 -44.32 -15.25
CA SER A 4 65.91 -44.73 -13.84
C SER A 4 65.67 -43.59 -12.87
N LEU A 5 64.49 -43.62 -12.24
CA LEU A 5 64.21 -43.64 -10.80
C LEU A 5 64.67 -42.42 -9.99
N ILE A 6 63.77 -41.83 -9.24
CA ILE A 6 63.66 -42.02 -7.79
C ILE A 6 62.39 -41.37 -7.25
N THR A 7 61.55 -42.18 -6.64
CA THR A 7 60.44 -41.85 -5.76
C THR A 7 60.93 -41.20 -4.47
N LEU A 8 60.23 -40.14 -4.02
CA LEU A 8 60.31 -39.76 -2.61
C LEU A 8 58.92 -39.39 -2.10
N THR A 9 58.30 -40.34 -1.45
CA THR A 9 57.10 -40.18 -0.67
C THR A 9 57.43 -39.49 0.65
N ALA A 10 56.98 -38.26 0.87
CA ALA A 10 56.98 -37.62 2.18
C ALA A 10 55.55 -37.62 2.73
N VAL A 11 55.29 -38.55 3.64
CA VAL A 11 54.08 -38.56 4.46
C VAL A 11 54.31 -37.58 5.60
N CYS A 12 53.65 -36.40 5.52
CA CYS A 12 53.50 -35.50 6.68
C CYS A 12 52.21 -35.86 7.41
N ALA A 13 52.35 -36.64 8.49
CA ALA A 13 51.31 -36.82 9.49
C ALA A 13 51.23 -35.53 10.32
N LEU A 14 50.29 -34.69 10.03
CA LEU A 14 49.88 -33.56 10.89
C LEU A 14 48.91 -34.11 11.95
N ALA A 15 49.46 -34.36 13.14
CA ALA A 15 48.65 -34.58 14.33
C ALA A 15 47.94 -33.26 14.68
N ALA A 16 46.66 -33.19 14.37
CA ALA A 16 45.81 -32.11 14.82
C ALA A 16 45.50 -32.33 16.32
N SER A 17 46.25 -31.70 17.19
CA SER A 17 45.87 -31.51 18.58
C SER A 17 44.81 -30.42 18.65
N THR A 18 43.56 -30.80 18.72
CA THR A 18 42.46 -29.89 19.08
C THR A 18 42.61 -29.56 20.57
N PRO A 19 42.76 -28.27 20.96
CA PRO A 19 42.61 -27.92 22.36
C PRO A 19 41.18 -28.16 22.78
N LEU A 20 40.97 -29.06 23.73
CA LEU A 20 39.73 -29.13 24.48
C LEU A 20 39.62 -27.79 25.24
N ALA A 21 38.72 -26.93 24.76
CA ALA A 21 38.31 -25.78 25.54
C ALA A 21 37.54 -26.30 26.75
N LEU A 22 38.19 -26.34 27.92
CA LEU A 22 37.48 -26.47 29.17
C LEU A 22 36.62 -25.19 29.30
N ALA A 23 35.29 -25.40 29.27
CA ALA A 23 34.37 -24.35 29.66
C ALA A 23 34.64 -23.98 31.12
N ASP A 24 35.01 -22.74 31.37
CA ASP A 24 35.16 -22.21 32.71
C ASP A 24 33.78 -22.20 33.38
N PRO A 25 33.56 -22.87 34.52
CA PRO A 25 32.25 -22.86 35.19
C PRO A 25 31.83 -21.51 35.78
N SER A 26 32.59 -20.44 35.55
CA SER A 26 32.29 -19.10 35.97
C SER A 26 31.60 -18.24 34.90
N ASP A 27 31.20 -18.78 33.74
CA ASP A 27 30.28 -18.11 32.81
C ASP A 27 28.84 -18.16 33.35
N GLU A 28 28.64 -17.52 34.48
CA GLU A 28 27.31 -17.11 34.91
C GLU A 28 26.73 -16.21 33.82
N PRO A 29 25.57 -16.53 33.24
CA PRO A 29 24.97 -15.67 32.20
C PRO A 29 24.82 -14.28 32.76
N SER A 30 25.51 -13.31 32.17
CA SER A 30 25.37 -11.90 32.55
C SER A 30 23.90 -11.57 32.62
N PRO A 31 23.43 -10.93 33.73
CA PRO A 31 22.02 -10.57 33.84
C PRO A 31 21.64 -9.76 32.60
N VAL A 32 20.64 -10.27 31.86
CA VAL A 32 20.08 -9.59 30.72
C VAL A 32 19.64 -8.21 31.21
N GLN A 33 20.42 -7.19 30.85
CA GLN A 33 20.02 -5.83 31.16
C GLN A 33 18.66 -5.60 30.49
N PRO A 34 17.65 -5.10 31.21
CA PRO A 34 16.41 -4.73 30.58
C PRO A 34 16.74 -3.77 29.43
N VAL A 35 16.40 -4.20 28.22
CA VAL A 35 16.49 -3.32 27.04
C VAL A 35 15.70 -2.07 27.41
N ALA A 36 16.34 -0.93 27.48
CA ALA A 36 15.66 0.34 27.74
C ALA A 36 14.51 0.42 26.73
N ASP A 37 13.30 0.66 27.24
CA ASP A 37 12.10 0.81 26.43
C ASP A 37 12.38 1.86 25.37
N GLY A 38 12.71 1.40 24.17
CA GLY A 38 12.74 2.26 22.97
C GLY A 38 11.35 2.81 22.74
N PRO A 39 11.20 3.89 21.99
CA PRO A 39 9.88 4.39 21.65
C PRO A 39 9.05 3.24 21.06
N PRO A 40 7.76 3.14 21.43
CA PRO A 40 6.91 2.06 20.95
C PRO A 40 6.95 2.00 19.41
N PRO A 41 6.95 0.81 18.81
CA PRO A 41 7.01 0.68 17.37
C PRO A 41 5.84 1.44 16.73
N ASP A 42 6.12 2.10 15.60
CA ASP A 42 5.08 2.79 14.82
C ASP A 42 4.00 1.78 14.42
N ASN A 43 2.79 1.97 14.90
CA ASN A 43 1.63 1.12 14.61
C ASN A 43 0.90 1.55 13.33
N GLY A 44 1.39 2.57 12.64
CA GLY A 44 0.80 3.12 11.44
C GLY A 44 -0.46 3.94 11.64
N LEU A 45 -0.97 4.09 12.86
CA LEU A 45 -2.16 4.91 13.11
C LEU A 45 -1.89 6.37 12.76
N VAL A 46 -2.81 6.98 12.03
CA VAL A 46 -2.79 8.38 11.65
C VAL A 46 -4.09 9.02 12.11
N GLY A 47 -4.01 10.21 12.69
CA GLY A 47 -5.21 10.97 13.01
C GLY A 47 -6.00 11.30 11.75
N SER A 48 -7.32 11.41 11.87
CA SER A 48 -8.16 11.89 10.78
C SER A 48 -8.39 13.39 10.92
N GLU A 49 -8.37 14.09 9.79
CA GLU A 49 -8.69 15.52 9.72
C GLU A 49 -10.21 15.75 9.79
N ASP A 50 -10.61 16.98 9.95
CA ASP A 50 -12.00 17.36 9.95
C ASP A 50 -12.68 17.03 8.60
N PRO A 51 -13.92 16.54 8.63
CA PRO A 51 -14.66 16.23 7.41
C PRO A 51 -14.85 17.45 6.51
N GLY A 52 -14.69 17.27 5.21
CA GLY A 52 -15.10 18.26 4.21
C GLY A 52 -16.62 18.38 4.18
N VAL A 53 -17.13 19.60 4.29
CA VAL A 53 -18.58 19.88 4.25
C VAL A 53 -18.86 21.00 3.26
N VAL A 54 -19.84 20.78 2.38
CA VAL A 54 -20.34 21.81 1.48
C VAL A 54 -21.87 21.85 1.49
N LYS A 55 -22.42 23.05 1.47
CA LYS A 55 -23.86 23.28 1.25
C LYS A 55 -24.05 23.69 -0.20
N THR A 56 -24.84 22.93 -0.92
CA THR A 56 -25.14 23.20 -2.33
C THR A 56 -26.26 24.23 -2.47
N PRO A 57 -26.35 24.97 -3.60
CA PRO A 57 -27.46 25.89 -3.86
C PRO A 57 -28.83 25.21 -3.83
N ASP A 58 -28.90 23.92 -4.16
CA ASP A 58 -30.12 23.11 -4.16
C ASP A 58 -30.55 22.67 -2.75
N GLY A 59 -29.84 23.12 -1.71
CA GLY A 59 -30.17 22.85 -0.30
C GLY A 59 -29.67 21.54 0.22
N TRP A 60 -28.76 20.82 -0.48
CA TRP A 60 -28.09 19.66 0.00
C TRP A 60 -26.88 20.02 0.88
N THR A 61 -26.63 19.24 1.89
CA THR A 61 -25.39 19.26 2.66
C THR A 61 -24.62 18.00 2.35
N LEU A 62 -23.50 18.14 1.66
CA LEU A 62 -22.60 17.04 1.36
C LEU A 62 -21.49 17.02 2.41
N THR A 63 -21.18 15.84 2.92
CA THR A 63 -20.10 15.63 3.89
C THR A 63 -19.26 14.46 3.45
N VAL A 64 -17.95 14.62 3.44
CA VAL A 64 -16.98 13.55 3.19
C VAL A 64 -15.92 13.55 4.27
N GLY A 65 -15.52 12.38 4.75
CA GLY A 65 -14.52 12.26 5.79
C GLY A 65 -13.96 10.84 5.88
N ALA A 66 -12.95 10.68 6.72
CA ALA A 66 -12.35 9.38 6.99
C ALA A 66 -12.23 9.13 8.49
N LYS A 67 -12.00 7.87 8.85
CA LYS A 67 -11.68 7.43 10.20
C LYS A 67 -10.86 6.15 10.15
N ASP A 68 -10.24 5.82 11.28
CA ASP A 68 -9.43 4.61 11.43
C ASP A 68 -8.33 4.53 10.37
N GLU A 69 -7.72 5.68 10.07
CA GLU A 69 -6.69 5.77 9.04
C GLU A 69 -5.37 5.18 9.52
N THR A 70 -4.73 4.43 8.64
CA THR A 70 -3.43 3.82 8.89
C THR A 70 -2.49 4.05 7.72
N GLN A 71 -1.22 4.31 8.04
CA GLN A 71 -0.11 4.46 7.09
C GLN A 71 1.14 3.87 7.76
N LEU A 72 1.28 2.55 7.70
CA LEU A 72 2.38 1.82 8.32
C LEU A 72 3.54 1.68 7.35
N PRO A 73 4.70 2.29 7.61
CA PRO A 73 5.90 1.99 6.86
C PRO A 73 6.32 0.54 7.11
N ILE A 74 6.63 -0.18 6.04
CA ILE A 74 7.16 -1.53 6.12
C ILE A 74 8.52 -1.62 5.43
N PRO A 75 9.41 -2.53 5.86
CA PRO A 75 10.67 -2.73 5.18
C PRO A 75 10.44 -3.15 3.73
N PRO A 76 11.06 -2.47 2.75
CA PRO A 76 10.92 -2.87 1.35
C PRO A 76 11.58 -4.24 1.10
N LEU A 77 10.98 -5.05 0.24
CA LEU A 77 11.53 -6.34 -0.19
C LEU A 77 12.69 -6.20 -1.17
N THR A 78 13.41 -5.09 -1.10
CA THR A 78 14.54 -4.78 -1.96
C THR A 78 15.63 -4.07 -1.17
N THR A 79 16.88 -4.23 -1.57
CA THR A 79 18.01 -3.51 -1.00
C THR A 79 18.19 -2.09 -1.55
N ALA A 80 17.31 -1.65 -2.47
CA ALA A 80 17.37 -0.31 -3.04
C ALA A 80 17.00 0.75 -1.99
N THR A 81 17.93 1.63 -1.68
CA THR A 81 17.74 2.73 -0.71
C THR A 81 16.72 3.76 -1.14
N SER A 82 16.34 3.76 -2.43
CA SER A 82 15.33 4.62 -3.02
C SER A 82 13.92 4.03 -3.03
N SER A 83 13.72 2.82 -2.47
CA SER A 83 12.41 2.19 -2.37
C SER A 83 11.80 2.42 -1.00
N ARG A 84 10.49 2.64 -0.98
CA ARG A 84 9.66 2.76 0.23
C ARG A 84 8.43 1.89 0.06
N GLU A 85 7.99 1.26 1.14
CA GLU A 85 6.78 0.45 1.13
C GLU A 85 5.92 0.78 2.35
N TYR A 86 4.60 0.77 2.14
CA TYR A 86 3.61 1.09 3.17
C TYR A 86 2.44 0.12 3.10
N LEU A 87 1.85 -0.15 4.25
CA LEU A 87 0.50 -0.68 4.34
C LEU A 87 -0.41 0.45 4.79
N ALA A 88 -1.38 0.79 3.95
CA ALA A 88 -2.28 1.90 4.22
C ALA A 88 -3.73 1.44 4.24
N GLY A 89 -4.53 2.10 5.05
CA GLY A 89 -5.94 1.78 5.20
C GLY A 89 -6.74 2.94 5.78
N GLY A 90 -8.05 2.76 5.84
CA GLY A 90 -8.98 3.73 6.41
C GLY A 90 -10.42 3.44 6.01
N THR A 91 -11.34 4.05 6.70
CA THR A 91 -12.77 4.00 6.38
C THR A 91 -13.23 5.38 5.92
N PHE A 92 -13.50 5.51 4.63
CA PHE A 92 -13.94 6.73 3.99
C PHE A 92 -15.46 6.73 3.87
N THR A 93 -16.09 7.83 4.27
CA THR A 93 -17.54 7.95 4.27
C THR A 93 -17.98 9.21 3.54
N GLY A 94 -19.06 9.10 2.83
CA GLY A 94 -19.74 10.23 2.20
C GLY A 94 -21.22 10.26 2.56
N SER A 95 -21.78 11.44 2.76
CA SER A 95 -23.21 11.60 2.97
C SER A 95 -23.76 12.82 2.25
N ALA A 96 -25.01 12.71 1.80
CA ALA A 96 -25.79 13.80 1.23
C ALA A 96 -27.11 13.90 2.02
N LYS A 97 -27.33 15.02 2.74
CA LYS A 97 -28.49 15.23 3.61
C LYS A 97 -29.22 16.52 3.25
N GLY A 98 -30.53 16.51 3.34
CA GLY A 98 -31.38 17.66 3.03
C GLY A 98 -31.87 17.66 1.58
N GLY A 99 -32.02 18.86 1.01
CA GLY A 99 -32.31 19.10 -0.39
C GLY A 99 -33.76 19.14 -0.80
N GLY A 100 -34.04 19.97 -1.83
CA GLY A 100 -35.35 20.10 -2.49
C GLY A 100 -35.40 19.36 -3.83
N THR A 101 -34.28 19.13 -4.46
CA THR A 101 -34.16 18.43 -5.75
C THR A 101 -33.85 16.97 -5.57
N LYS A 102 -34.30 16.12 -6.50
CA LYS A 102 -34.02 14.69 -6.45
C LYS A 102 -32.59 14.42 -6.90
N LEU A 103 -31.78 13.80 -6.04
CA LEU A 103 -30.47 13.29 -6.43
C LEU A 103 -30.59 12.08 -7.34
N SER A 104 -29.80 12.05 -8.39
CA SER A 104 -29.65 10.89 -9.28
C SER A 104 -28.69 9.85 -8.69
N GLY A 105 -27.89 10.24 -7.69
CA GLY A 105 -26.85 9.48 -7.05
C GLY A 105 -25.53 10.23 -7.05
N GLY A 106 -24.44 9.47 -7.01
CA GLY A 106 -23.11 10.06 -7.04
C GLY A 106 -22.03 9.00 -6.94
N THR A 107 -20.83 9.45 -6.64
CA THR A 107 -19.67 8.57 -6.43
C THR A 107 -18.85 9.03 -5.24
N LEU A 108 -18.37 8.08 -4.47
CA LEU A 108 -17.28 8.27 -3.52
C LEU A 108 -16.03 7.62 -4.12
N GLU A 109 -14.97 8.38 -4.23
CA GLU A 109 -13.64 7.91 -4.61
C GLU A 109 -12.72 8.05 -3.41
N ALA A 110 -11.91 7.03 -3.14
CA ALA A 110 -10.92 7.03 -2.08
C ALA A 110 -9.57 6.56 -2.62
N GLY A 111 -8.50 7.17 -2.14
CA GLY A 111 -7.15 6.88 -2.58
C GLY A 111 -6.08 7.58 -1.78
N TYR A 112 -4.89 7.65 -2.36
CA TYR A 112 -3.73 8.27 -1.73
C TYR A 112 -3.07 9.26 -2.65
N GLN A 113 -2.63 10.37 -2.06
CA GLN A 113 -1.70 11.30 -2.70
C GLN A 113 -0.29 10.89 -2.30
N ILE A 114 0.57 10.79 -3.29
CA ILE A 114 1.95 10.35 -3.12
C ILE A 114 2.86 11.44 -3.66
N GLY A 115 3.76 11.91 -2.81
CA GLY A 115 4.79 12.87 -3.17
C GLY A 115 6.18 12.28 -2.93
N CYS A 116 7.15 12.75 -3.68
CA CYS A 116 8.56 12.42 -3.52
C CYS A 116 9.41 13.68 -3.69
N GLY A 117 10.39 13.85 -2.82
CA GLY A 117 11.30 15.01 -2.92
C GLY A 117 12.05 15.03 -4.26
N ILE A 118 12.64 13.91 -4.64
CA ILE A 118 13.26 13.70 -5.96
C ILE A 118 12.85 12.32 -6.45
N SER A 119 12.09 12.25 -7.53
CA SER A 119 11.68 10.99 -8.14
C SER A 119 12.54 10.66 -9.35
N LEU A 120 13.10 9.46 -9.37
CA LEU A 120 13.85 8.92 -10.51
C LEU A 120 13.01 7.94 -11.36
N ASN A 121 11.90 7.45 -10.82
CA ASN A 121 11.12 6.38 -11.44
C ASN A 121 9.66 6.31 -10.95
N THR A 122 9.06 5.20 -11.22
CA THR A 122 7.68 4.76 -11.18
C THR A 122 7.14 4.47 -9.77
N VAL A 123 5.93 4.89 -9.49
CA VAL A 123 5.13 4.48 -8.30
C VAL A 123 4.20 3.33 -8.68
N LYS A 124 4.22 2.25 -7.90
CA LYS A 124 3.34 1.09 -8.10
C LYS A 124 2.39 0.95 -6.91
N LEU A 125 1.10 0.91 -7.18
CA LEU A 125 0.08 0.55 -6.20
C LEU A 125 -0.47 -0.83 -6.50
N ASN A 126 -0.42 -1.69 -5.48
CA ASN A 126 -1.04 -3.00 -5.52
C ASN A 126 -2.22 -3.00 -4.54
N GLY A 127 -3.42 -3.12 -5.05
CA GLY A 127 -4.64 -3.28 -4.26
C GLY A 127 -5.31 -4.60 -4.60
N SER A 128 -5.73 -5.38 -3.61
CA SER A 128 -6.64 -6.49 -3.82
C SER A 128 -8.07 -5.97 -3.72
N ILE A 129 -8.74 -5.81 -4.86
CA ILE A 129 -10.16 -5.46 -4.91
C ILE A 129 -10.95 -6.78 -4.92
N GLY A 130 -11.96 -6.87 -4.05
CA GLY A 130 -12.77 -8.05 -3.82
C GLY A 130 -13.41 -8.67 -5.07
N LEU A 131 -13.93 -9.87 -4.91
CA LEU A 131 -14.60 -10.71 -5.90
C LEU A 131 -15.50 -9.91 -6.86
N SER A 132 -15.12 -9.85 -8.13
CA SER A 132 -15.99 -9.45 -9.21
C SER A 132 -16.39 -10.72 -10.01
N ALA A 133 -17.66 -10.98 -10.09
CA ALA A 133 -18.18 -11.95 -11.06
C ALA A 133 -18.09 -11.31 -12.45
N SER A 134 -17.23 -11.81 -13.31
CA SER A 134 -17.16 -11.39 -14.71
C SER A 134 -17.65 -12.52 -15.59
N LEU A 135 -18.44 -12.17 -16.61
CA LEU A 135 -18.77 -13.07 -17.70
C LEU A 135 -17.59 -13.08 -18.68
N ASN A 136 -16.88 -14.19 -18.76
CA ASN A 136 -15.85 -14.37 -19.77
C ASN A 136 -16.49 -14.83 -21.09
N ALA A 137 -16.41 -13.96 -22.09
CA ALA A 137 -16.69 -14.37 -23.46
C ALA A 137 -15.39 -14.91 -24.08
N GLY A 138 -15.32 -16.21 -24.33
CA GLY A 138 -14.20 -16.87 -25.00
C GLY A 138 -14.62 -17.45 -26.33
N ILE A 139 -13.69 -17.52 -27.29
CA ILE A 139 -13.88 -18.25 -28.54
C ILE A 139 -13.21 -19.61 -28.35
N THR A 140 -13.99 -20.69 -28.47
CA THR A 140 -13.43 -22.05 -28.44
C THR A 140 -12.66 -22.36 -29.73
N ALA A 141 -11.81 -23.38 -29.71
CA ALA A 141 -11.04 -23.80 -30.88
C ALA A 141 -11.93 -24.22 -32.12
N ALA A 142 -13.21 -24.31 -31.91
CA ALA A 142 -14.21 -24.55 -32.99
C ALA A 142 -14.88 -23.26 -33.50
N GLY A 143 -14.45 -22.08 -33.04
CA GLY A 143 -15.02 -20.80 -33.47
C GLY A 143 -16.38 -20.44 -32.90
N VAL A 144 -16.85 -21.17 -31.90
CA VAL A 144 -18.16 -20.94 -31.26
C VAL A 144 -17.96 -20.04 -30.02
N PRO A 145 -18.73 -18.95 -29.87
CA PRO A 145 -18.67 -18.14 -28.66
C PRO A 145 -19.17 -18.93 -27.46
N SER A 146 -18.36 -19.05 -26.41
CA SER A 146 -18.79 -19.62 -25.14
C SER A 146 -18.95 -18.55 -24.10
N LEU A 147 -20.14 -18.41 -23.54
CA LEU A 147 -20.45 -17.62 -22.37
C LEU A 147 -20.50 -18.56 -21.16
N GLY A 148 -19.47 -18.51 -20.32
CA GLY A 148 -19.44 -19.26 -19.07
C GLY A 148 -19.39 -18.31 -17.86
N PRO A 149 -20.00 -18.66 -16.73
CA PRO A 149 -19.76 -17.97 -15.48
C PRO A 149 -18.32 -18.26 -15.02
N GLY A 150 -17.43 -17.30 -15.24
CA GLY A 150 -16.07 -17.39 -14.73
C GLY A 150 -16.00 -16.74 -13.36
N LEU A 151 -15.58 -17.48 -12.36
CA LEU A 151 -15.11 -16.92 -11.11
C LEU A 151 -13.70 -16.39 -11.38
N SER A 152 -13.57 -15.10 -11.61
CA SER A 152 -12.23 -14.50 -11.67
C SER A 152 -11.75 -14.23 -10.25
N MET A 153 -10.65 -14.86 -9.91
CA MET A 153 -9.83 -14.49 -8.76
C MET A 153 -9.46 -13.02 -8.86
N PRO A 154 -9.38 -12.30 -7.74
CA PRO A 154 -9.05 -10.90 -7.76
C PRO A 154 -7.73 -10.70 -8.49
N ILE A 155 -7.78 -9.95 -9.57
CA ILE A 155 -6.58 -9.48 -10.23
C ILE A 155 -5.99 -8.44 -9.29
N GLN A 156 -4.80 -8.67 -8.81
CA GLN A 156 -4.02 -7.63 -8.16
C GLN A 156 -3.80 -6.52 -9.20
N GLY A 157 -4.61 -5.46 -9.08
CA GLY A 157 -4.44 -4.29 -9.92
C GLY A 157 -3.13 -3.60 -9.54
N GLN A 158 -2.14 -3.63 -10.39
CA GLN A 158 -0.94 -2.83 -10.26
C GLN A 158 -1.14 -1.55 -11.05
N ILE A 159 -1.13 -0.41 -10.36
CA ILE A 159 -1.13 0.91 -10.99
C ILE A 159 0.30 1.43 -10.99
N GLU A 160 0.84 1.70 -12.16
CA GLU A 160 2.18 2.23 -12.35
C GLU A 160 2.10 3.72 -12.73
N VAL A 161 2.79 4.57 -11.97
CA VAL A 161 2.78 6.03 -12.14
C VAL A 161 4.22 6.54 -12.11
N HIS A 162 4.55 7.51 -12.96
CA HIS A 162 5.89 8.09 -13.09
C HIS A 162 5.90 9.54 -12.58
N PRO A 163 6.12 9.78 -11.27
CA PRO A 163 6.18 11.13 -10.74
C PRO A 163 7.45 11.87 -11.18
N GLN A 164 7.30 13.17 -11.41
CA GLN A 164 8.41 14.09 -11.61
C GLN A 164 8.88 14.67 -10.26
N PRO A 165 10.11 15.19 -10.13
CA PRO A 165 10.57 15.85 -8.92
C PRO A 165 9.63 16.99 -8.49
N GLY A 166 9.18 16.95 -7.23
CA GLY A 166 8.23 17.92 -6.69
C GLY A 166 6.78 17.72 -7.12
N GLU A 167 6.45 16.65 -7.85
CA GLU A 167 5.10 16.33 -8.26
C GLU A 167 4.37 15.53 -7.17
N VAL A 168 3.09 15.84 -6.98
CA VAL A 168 2.17 15.06 -6.15
C VAL A 168 1.18 14.36 -7.05
N ILE A 169 1.08 13.05 -6.92
CA ILE A 169 0.22 12.21 -7.74
C ILE A 169 -0.95 11.70 -6.90
N ASN A 170 -2.16 11.85 -7.45
CA ASN A 170 -3.36 11.26 -6.87
C ASN A 170 -3.55 9.86 -7.44
N VAL A 171 -3.62 8.86 -6.59
CA VAL A 171 -3.85 7.48 -6.98
C VAL A 171 -5.16 7.01 -6.37
N SER A 172 -6.16 6.80 -7.22
CA SER A 172 -7.44 6.24 -6.83
C SER A 172 -7.29 4.75 -6.56
N VAL A 173 -7.71 4.31 -5.37
CA VAL A 173 -7.69 2.89 -4.99
C VAL A 173 -9.04 2.25 -5.25
N ASP A 174 -10.12 2.93 -4.85
CA ASP A 174 -11.48 2.45 -5.08
C ASP A 174 -12.46 3.60 -5.36
N LYS A 175 -13.50 3.27 -6.13
CA LYS A 175 -14.57 4.19 -6.51
C LYS A 175 -15.92 3.52 -6.44
N LYS A 176 -16.77 3.98 -5.53
CA LYS A 176 -18.10 3.43 -5.28
C LYS A 176 -19.20 4.39 -5.74
N LYS A 177 -20.04 3.92 -6.65
CA LYS A 177 -21.29 4.61 -6.99
C LYS A 177 -22.36 4.39 -5.92
N TYR A 178 -23.16 5.41 -5.65
CA TYR A 178 -24.26 5.33 -4.71
C TYR A 178 -25.52 5.99 -5.27
N LYS A 179 -26.68 5.58 -4.76
CA LYS A 179 -27.99 6.17 -5.08
C LYS A 179 -28.75 6.60 -3.82
N GLY A 180 -28.24 6.24 -2.65
CA GLY A 180 -28.81 6.61 -1.35
C GLY A 180 -28.21 7.90 -0.81
N SER A 181 -28.43 8.15 0.47
CA SER A 181 -27.90 9.32 1.17
C SER A 181 -26.53 9.11 1.80
N GLU A 182 -26.04 7.87 1.84
CA GLU A 182 -24.77 7.54 2.49
C GLU A 182 -24.00 6.50 1.64
N VAL A 183 -22.69 6.62 1.70
CA VAL A 183 -21.75 5.71 1.00
C VAL A 183 -20.50 5.53 1.84
N ARG A 184 -19.89 4.34 1.75
CA ARG A 184 -18.66 4.00 2.47
C ARG A 184 -17.74 3.15 1.61
N ILE A 185 -16.45 3.44 1.71
CA ILE A 185 -15.34 2.63 1.22
C ILE A 185 -14.45 2.32 2.40
N THR A 186 -14.12 1.06 2.61
CA THR A 186 -13.16 0.64 3.63
C THR A 186 -11.98 -0.01 2.92
N LEU A 187 -10.81 0.57 3.13
CA LEU A 187 -9.53 0.07 2.63
C LEU A 187 -8.77 -0.52 3.81
N LYS A 188 -8.16 -1.67 3.62
CA LYS A 188 -7.33 -2.32 4.65
C LYS A 188 -6.10 -2.91 4.01
N ASP A 189 -4.96 -2.61 4.61
CA ASP A 189 -3.65 -3.15 4.24
C ASP A 189 -3.35 -3.01 2.73
N VAL A 190 -3.72 -1.86 2.14
CA VAL A 190 -3.37 -1.55 0.76
C VAL A 190 -1.86 -1.37 0.69
N HIS A 191 -1.20 -2.22 -0.08
CA HIS A 191 0.25 -2.19 -0.25
C HIS A 191 0.63 -1.11 -1.27
N ILE A 192 1.36 -0.12 -0.80
CA ILE A 192 1.87 0.99 -1.61
C ILE A 192 3.38 0.84 -1.70
N LYS A 193 3.90 0.73 -2.92
CA LYS A 193 5.33 0.69 -3.19
C LYS A 193 5.73 1.91 -4.01
N ILE A 194 6.73 2.62 -3.51
CA ILE A 194 7.30 3.81 -4.15
C ILE A 194 8.75 3.47 -4.49
N ASP A 195 9.07 3.35 -5.77
CA ASP A 195 10.43 3.11 -6.25
C ASP A 195 11.05 4.40 -6.79
N GLY A 196 12.36 4.52 -6.65
CA GLY A 196 13.11 5.66 -7.19
C GLY A 196 12.89 6.97 -6.46
N CYS A 197 12.41 6.94 -5.21
CA CYS A 197 12.29 8.13 -4.38
C CYS A 197 13.58 8.40 -3.61
N ILE A 198 14.23 9.53 -3.90
CA ILE A 198 15.39 10.00 -3.17
C ILE A 198 14.96 11.10 -2.20
N GLY A 199 15.40 10.98 -0.94
CA GLY A 199 14.99 11.86 0.14
C GLY A 199 13.67 11.42 0.77
N GLN A 200 12.87 12.37 1.21
CA GLN A 200 11.61 12.12 1.88
C GLN A 200 10.51 11.73 0.88
N SER A 201 9.70 10.76 1.26
CA SER A 201 8.43 10.48 0.61
C SER A 201 7.27 10.95 1.49
N PHE A 202 6.17 11.30 0.85
CA PHE A 202 4.98 11.85 1.49
C PHE A 202 3.78 11.01 1.08
N LEU A 203 3.00 10.59 2.05
CA LEU A 203 1.77 9.86 1.82
C LEU A 203 0.63 10.55 2.54
N ARG A 204 -0.50 10.76 1.85
CA ARG A 204 -1.72 11.33 2.40
C ARG A 204 -2.93 10.65 1.79
N SER A 205 -3.90 10.27 2.61
CA SER A 205 -5.18 9.79 2.12
C SER A 205 -6.01 10.92 1.51
N TYR A 206 -6.88 10.59 0.59
CA TYR A 206 -7.92 11.50 0.13
C TYR A 206 -9.23 10.76 -0.15
N ALA A 207 -10.32 11.50 -0.07
CA ALA A 207 -11.62 11.05 -0.56
C ALA A 207 -12.34 12.18 -1.28
N VAL A 208 -13.03 11.85 -2.37
CA VAL A 208 -13.83 12.79 -3.15
C VAL A 208 -15.24 12.28 -3.27
N LEU A 209 -16.18 13.03 -2.75
CA LEU A 209 -17.60 12.77 -2.89
C LEU A 209 -18.16 13.65 -4.01
N THR A 210 -18.68 13.02 -5.04
CA THR A 210 -19.45 13.67 -6.11
C THR A 210 -20.91 13.33 -5.90
N SER A 211 -21.76 14.34 -5.90
CA SER A 211 -23.22 14.18 -5.88
C SER A 211 -23.80 14.75 -7.17
N SER A 212 -24.64 13.98 -7.83
CA SER A 212 -25.21 14.32 -9.14
C SER A 212 -26.73 14.47 -9.03
N SER A 213 -27.24 15.55 -9.53
CA SER A 213 -28.66 15.77 -9.83
C SER A 213 -28.89 15.62 -11.35
N LYS A 214 -30.05 16.04 -11.84
CA LYS A 214 -30.31 16.05 -13.28
C LYS A 214 -29.44 17.08 -14.03
N ASP A 215 -29.18 18.21 -13.40
CA ASP A 215 -28.62 19.38 -14.06
C ASP A 215 -27.30 19.86 -13.43
N ASN A 216 -26.92 19.32 -12.26
CA ASN A 216 -25.75 19.79 -11.49
C ASN A 216 -24.95 18.61 -10.94
N ASP A 217 -23.63 18.80 -10.85
CA ASP A 217 -22.70 17.97 -10.10
C ASP A 217 -22.02 18.80 -9.02
N ASP A 218 -22.14 18.36 -7.78
CA ASP A 218 -21.48 18.99 -6.64
C ASP A 218 -20.36 18.06 -6.12
N ILE A 219 -19.20 18.65 -5.82
CA ILE A 219 -18.01 17.90 -5.40
C ILE A 219 -17.50 18.46 -4.08
N VAL A 220 -17.21 17.55 -3.16
CA VAL A 220 -16.51 17.87 -1.91
C VAL A 220 -15.39 16.89 -1.69
N ALA A 221 -14.23 17.37 -1.26
CA ALA A 221 -13.05 16.57 -1.03
C ALA A 221 -12.64 16.59 0.45
N TYR A 222 -12.05 15.50 0.87
CA TYR A 222 -11.37 15.30 2.14
C TYR A 222 -9.91 14.96 1.86
N TYR A 223 -9.02 15.51 2.67
CA TYR A 223 -7.60 15.18 2.67
C TYR A 223 -7.16 14.88 4.10
N GLY A 224 -6.60 13.72 4.32
CA GLY A 224 -6.10 13.29 5.62
C GLY A 224 -4.74 13.88 5.98
N VAL A 225 -4.20 13.45 7.10
CA VAL A 225 -2.88 13.88 7.59
C VAL A 225 -1.78 13.38 6.66
N THR A 226 -0.83 14.25 6.36
CA THR A 226 0.37 13.89 5.59
C THR A 226 1.37 13.21 6.51
N LYS A 227 1.76 11.99 6.18
CA LYS A 227 2.89 11.29 6.83
C LYS A 227 4.13 11.39 5.95
N THR A 228 5.23 11.73 6.57
CA THR A 228 6.55 11.83 5.94
C THR A 228 7.42 10.67 6.41
N VAL A 229 8.18 10.05 5.50
CA VAL A 229 9.16 8.99 5.81
C VAL A 229 10.40 9.13 4.96
#